data_78825c32cb1125d215454aa8a8c50c48
#
_entry.id   78825c32cb1125d215454aa8a8c50c48
#
_cell.length_a   1.000
_cell.length_b   1.000
_cell.length_c   1.000
_cell.angle_alpha   90.00
_cell.angle_beta   90.00
_cell.angle_gamma   90.00
#
_symmetry.space_group_name_H-M   'P 1'
#
loop_
_entity.id
_entity.type
_entity.pdbx_description
1 polymer ?
#
loop_
_entity_poly.entity_id
_entity_poly.type
_entity_poly.pdbx_seq_one_letter_code
_entity_poly.pdbx_strand_id
1 'polypeptide(L)'
;VVASSLDDEDCDAIDAGLLLDPTTGRLWLSYGTYFGFIRLVELDPKTGKRMEGNEPVNIAIDCEATDLIYRNGWYYLLGTHGTCCDGPNSTYNIVVGRSRKITGPYVDNVGREMLQGGGKMVIAANNLKTGPGHFGRYIEEEGVEKMSFHYESDFRQGGRSVLAIRPLLWKNDWPVAGDEFHAGTYEIESERRGYALEIAVDFVRMQRDIEPFWIKPTKPLKNIEPQTLKEVEAEWPKGEVKVRMNDYMFRPHQKWSIMPAGKGGYLGGPYYKICIEGTTRYLTATAQHDVIAKPEFTGEDAQLWRIEQLTDGTYRIMPKAVPGTEEKLALVSLGDCTPGL
;
A
#
# COMPACT_ATOMS: atom_id res chain seq x y z
N VAL A 1 -28.25 4.77 -22.24
CA VAL A 1 -27.02 5.13 -22.96
C VAL A 1 -26.72 6.59 -22.64
N VAL A 2 -25.48 6.88 -22.31
CA VAL A 2 -24.99 8.23 -22.01
C VAL A 2 -24.26 8.82 -23.22
N ALA A 3 -23.42 7.99 -23.85
CA ALA A 3 -22.71 8.27 -25.08
C ALA A 3 -22.57 6.99 -25.90
N SER A 4 -22.38 7.12 -27.22
CA SER A 4 -22.18 5.98 -28.12
C SER A 4 -21.26 6.39 -29.25
N SER A 5 -20.25 5.59 -29.51
CA SER A 5 -19.34 5.79 -30.64
C SER A 5 -20.04 5.72 -32.02
N LEU A 6 -21.33 5.32 -32.04
CA LEU A 6 -22.18 5.30 -33.24
C LEU A 6 -22.98 6.57 -33.44
N ASP A 7 -23.04 7.46 -32.46
CA ASP A 7 -23.90 8.64 -32.41
C ASP A 7 -23.08 9.94 -32.53
N ASP A 8 -22.40 10.18 -33.63
CA ASP A 8 -21.62 11.39 -33.90
C ASP A 8 -20.54 11.77 -32.85
N GLU A 9 -20.19 10.82 -31.96
CA GLU A 9 -19.05 11.01 -31.06
C GLU A 9 -17.74 10.83 -31.86
N ASP A 10 -16.84 11.77 -31.73
CA ASP A 10 -15.50 11.71 -32.32
C ASP A 10 -14.47 11.07 -31.37
N CYS A 11 -14.93 10.24 -30.47
CA CYS A 11 -14.12 9.46 -29.54
C CYS A 11 -14.79 8.12 -29.23
N ASP A 12 -14.05 7.16 -28.72
CA ASP A 12 -14.60 5.92 -28.21
C ASP A 12 -15.38 6.16 -26.92
N ALA A 13 -16.64 5.71 -26.90
CA ALA A 13 -17.52 5.87 -25.74
C ALA A 13 -17.41 4.65 -24.79
N ILE A 14 -16.21 4.42 -24.26
CA ILE A 14 -15.89 3.34 -23.31
C ILE A 14 -15.07 3.88 -22.14
N ASP A 15 -14.63 3.02 -21.24
CA ASP A 15 -13.77 3.31 -20.09
C ASP A 15 -14.36 4.39 -19.16
N ALA A 16 -15.57 4.16 -18.69
CA ALA A 16 -16.32 5.10 -17.89
C ALA A 16 -15.78 5.24 -16.44
N GLY A 17 -15.37 6.44 -16.05
CA GLY A 17 -15.08 6.83 -14.68
C GLY A 17 -16.17 7.73 -14.10
N LEU A 18 -16.58 7.53 -12.85
CA LEU A 18 -17.66 8.26 -12.18
C LEU A 18 -17.18 8.98 -10.93
N LEU A 19 -17.53 10.27 -10.81
CA LEU A 19 -17.35 11.03 -9.58
C LEU A 19 -18.68 11.71 -9.17
N LEU A 20 -19.17 11.36 -7.99
CA LEU A 20 -20.13 12.22 -7.29
C LEU A 20 -19.33 13.32 -6.59
N ASP A 21 -19.36 14.52 -7.16
CA ASP A 21 -18.59 15.66 -6.67
C ASP A 21 -19.04 16.02 -5.24
N PRO A 22 -18.17 15.87 -4.22
CA PRO A 22 -18.56 16.13 -2.83
C PRO A 22 -18.78 17.62 -2.53
N THR A 23 -18.35 18.51 -3.42
CA THR A 23 -18.51 19.96 -3.24
C THR A 23 -19.84 20.49 -3.75
N THR A 24 -20.42 19.85 -4.76
CA THR A 24 -21.63 20.30 -5.45
C THR A 24 -22.77 19.30 -5.43
N GLY A 25 -22.50 18.03 -5.11
CA GLY A 25 -23.47 16.94 -5.23
C GLY A 25 -23.81 16.55 -6.67
N ARG A 26 -23.09 17.08 -7.66
CA ARG A 26 -23.26 16.74 -9.08
C ARG A 26 -22.56 15.43 -9.41
N LEU A 27 -23.16 14.65 -10.29
CA LEU A 27 -22.59 13.39 -10.78
C LEU A 27 -21.91 13.63 -12.14
N TRP A 28 -20.66 13.25 -12.23
CA TRP A 28 -19.85 13.42 -13.43
C TRP A 28 -19.36 12.08 -13.95
N LEU A 29 -19.30 11.94 -15.27
CA LEU A 29 -18.78 10.79 -15.99
C LEU A 29 -17.64 11.23 -16.91
N SER A 30 -16.45 10.63 -16.75
CA SER A 30 -15.40 10.67 -17.76
C SER A 30 -15.47 9.42 -18.65
N TYR A 31 -15.14 9.56 -19.93
CA TYR A 31 -15.08 8.45 -20.89
C TYR A 31 -14.21 8.80 -22.08
N GLY A 32 -13.76 7.80 -22.81
CA GLY A 32 -12.93 7.96 -24.00
C GLY A 32 -11.65 7.14 -23.96
N THR A 33 -10.96 7.10 -25.11
CA THR A 33 -9.67 6.43 -25.27
C THR A 33 -8.68 7.26 -26.07
N TYR A 34 -7.54 6.67 -26.48
CA TYR A 34 -6.53 7.32 -27.33
C TYR A 34 -7.05 7.81 -28.69
N PHE A 35 -8.17 7.24 -29.16
CA PHE A 35 -8.74 7.54 -30.47
C PHE A 35 -9.71 8.73 -30.40
N GLY A 36 -9.27 9.81 -29.79
CA GLY A 36 -10.04 11.01 -29.59
C GLY A 36 -9.70 11.71 -28.29
N PHE A 37 -10.72 12.31 -27.69
CA PHE A 37 -10.58 12.99 -26.41
C PHE A 37 -11.14 12.15 -25.28
N ILE A 38 -10.55 12.32 -24.10
CA ILE A 38 -11.27 12.01 -22.87
C ILE A 38 -12.27 13.13 -22.63
N ARG A 39 -13.53 12.76 -22.50
CA ARG A 39 -14.65 13.64 -22.29
C ARG A 39 -15.22 13.54 -20.90
N LEU A 40 -15.74 14.65 -20.43
CA LEU A 40 -16.45 14.78 -19.17
C LEU A 40 -17.87 15.27 -19.42
N VAL A 41 -18.86 14.60 -18.85
CA VAL A 41 -20.27 14.99 -18.98
C VAL A 41 -20.95 14.90 -17.62
N GLU A 42 -21.89 15.81 -17.36
CA GLU A 42 -22.71 15.79 -16.15
C GLU A 42 -23.90 14.86 -16.32
N LEU A 43 -24.18 14.05 -15.32
CA LEU A 43 -25.31 13.14 -15.25
C LEU A 43 -26.30 13.57 -14.18
N ASP A 44 -27.56 13.30 -14.39
CA ASP A 44 -28.56 13.35 -13.34
C ASP A 44 -28.29 12.24 -12.32
N PRO A 45 -27.99 12.56 -11.05
CA PRO A 45 -27.63 11.57 -10.06
C PRO A 45 -28.74 10.60 -9.68
N LYS A 46 -30.01 10.92 -10.03
CA LYS A 46 -31.14 10.04 -9.77
C LYS A 46 -31.37 9.01 -10.87
N THR A 47 -31.09 9.39 -12.11
CA THR A 47 -31.41 8.56 -13.28
C THR A 47 -30.14 8.00 -13.96
N GLY A 48 -28.97 8.57 -13.68
CA GLY A 48 -27.70 8.25 -14.36
C GLY A 48 -27.69 8.65 -15.83
N LYS A 49 -28.64 9.46 -16.28
CA LYS A 49 -28.71 9.94 -17.66
C LYS A 49 -28.00 11.27 -17.80
N ARG A 50 -27.51 11.56 -19.01
CA ARG A 50 -26.92 12.86 -19.34
C ARG A 50 -27.93 13.98 -19.07
N MET A 51 -27.46 15.05 -18.46
CA MET A 51 -28.28 16.25 -18.25
C MET A 51 -28.55 16.92 -19.59
N GLU A 52 -29.84 17.28 -19.81
CA GLU A 52 -30.25 17.96 -21.03
C GLU A 52 -29.54 19.32 -21.17
N GLY A 53 -29.04 19.61 -22.36
CA GLY A 53 -28.28 20.84 -22.65
C GLY A 53 -26.86 20.88 -22.09
N ASN A 54 -26.36 19.80 -21.49
CA ASN A 54 -24.99 19.68 -21.00
C ASN A 54 -24.11 19.05 -22.08
N GLU A 55 -23.27 19.85 -22.72
CA GLU A 55 -22.34 19.37 -23.74
C GLU A 55 -21.09 18.78 -23.09
N PRO A 56 -20.53 17.66 -23.63
CA PRO A 56 -19.31 17.08 -23.13
C PRO A 56 -18.13 18.06 -23.23
N VAL A 57 -17.29 18.06 -22.20
CA VAL A 57 -16.07 18.86 -22.16
C VAL A 57 -14.86 17.94 -22.39
N ASN A 58 -14.00 18.32 -23.33
CA ASN A 58 -12.72 17.61 -23.53
C ASN A 58 -11.76 17.95 -22.39
N ILE A 59 -11.20 16.95 -21.72
CA ILE A 59 -10.35 17.12 -20.54
C ILE A 59 -8.96 16.53 -20.66
N ALA A 60 -8.73 15.58 -21.56
CA ALA A 60 -7.43 14.99 -21.83
C ALA A 60 -7.36 14.39 -23.25
N ILE A 61 -6.15 14.07 -23.69
CA ILE A 61 -5.83 13.28 -24.88
C ILE A 61 -4.76 12.24 -24.51
N ASP A 62 -4.50 11.31 -25.43
CA ASP A 62 -3.39 10.35 -25.33
C ASP A 62 -3.47 9.45 -24.10
N CYS A 63 -4.66 9.17 -23.60
CA CYS A 63 -4.88 8.26 -22.49
C CYS A 63 -6.23 7.57 -22.56
N GLU A 64 -6.41 6.56 -21.73
CA GLU A 64 -7.65 5.81 -21.56
C GLU A 64 -7.87 5.44 -20.10
N ALA A 65 -8.95 4.73 -19.78
CA ALA A 65 -9.28 4.24 -18.46
C ALA A 65 -9.15 5.34 -17.39
N THR A 66 -9.86 6.44 -17.60
CA THR A 66 -9.78 7.59 -16.72
C THR A 66 -10.73 7.50 -15.54
N ASP A 67 -10.29 7.99 -14.40
CA ASP A 67 -11.14 8.18 -13.21
C ASP A 67 -10.79 9.51 -12.52
N LEU A 68 -11.75 10.04 -11.78
CA LEU A 68 -11.65 11.31 -11.08
C LEU A 68 -11.62 11.13 -9.58
N ILE A 69 -10.70 11.81 -8.90
CA ILE A 69 -10.64 11.88 -7.44
C ILE A 69 -10.72 13.34 -7.02
N TYR A 70 -11.54 13.64 -6.00
CA TYR A 70 -11.50 14.93 -5.32
C TYR A 70 -10.80 14.81 -3.98
N ARG A 71 -9.78 15.67 -3.75
CA ARG A 71 -9.01 15.68 -2.49
C ARG A 71 -8.44 17.07 -2.23
N ASN A 72 -8.64 17.59 -1.00
CA ASN A 72 -8.04 18.85 -0.54
C ASN A 72 -8.23 20.04 -1.49
N GLY A 73 -9.43 20.16 -2.09
CA GLY A 73 -9.75 21.27 -3.01
C GLY A 73 -9.18 21.11 -4.42
N TRP A 74 -8.72 19.91 -4.78
CA TRP A 74 -8.26 19.58 -6.13
C TRP A 74 -9.07 18.41 -6.70
N TYR A 75 -9.35 18.49 -7.99
CA TYR A 75 -9.78 17.36 -8.81
C TYR A 75 -8.55 16.77 -9.49
N TYR A 76 -8.38 15.47 -9.37
CA TYR A 76 -7.31 14.70 -10.01
C TYR A 76 -7.92 13.82 -11.07
N LEU A 77 -7.44 13.95 -12.30
CA LEU A 77 -7.77 13.07 -13.41
C LEU A 77 -6.63 12.09 -13.58
N LEU A 78 -6.88 10.83 -13.21
CA LEU A 78 -5.96 9.74 -13.48
C LEU A 78 -6.31 9.12 -14.82
N GLY A 79 -5.31 8.76 -15.58
CA GLY A 79 -5.50 8.11 -16.88
C GLY A 79 -4.34 7.16 -17.16
N THR A 80 -4.56 6.22 -18.06
CA THR A 80 -3.57 5.26 -18.48
C THR A 80 -2.99 5.67 -19.82
N HIS A 81 -1.68 5.69 -19.89
CA HIS A 81 -0.88 6.11 -21.04
C HIS A 81 -0.05 4.90 -21.54
N GLY A 82 0.38 4.93 -22.82
CA GLY A 82 1.15 3.83 -23.43
C GLY A 82 0.25 2.77 -24.06
N THR A 83 0.77 1.59 -24.36
CA THR A 83 0.07 0.50 -25.06
C THR A 83 -0.18 -0.70 -24.17
N CYS A 84 -1.41 -1.25 -24.24
CA CYS A 84 -1.76 -2.50 -23.54
C CYS A 84 -1.53 -3.74 -24.43
N CYS A 85 -1.83 -4.88 -23.83
CA CYS A 85 -2.17 -6.13 -24.53
C CYS A 85 -1.04 -6.70 -25.39
N ASP A 86 0.20 -6.29 -25.12
CA ASP A 86 1.41 -6.72 -25.82
C ASP A 86 2.36 -7.53 -24.91
N GLY A 87 1.82 -8.15 -23.87
CA GLY A 87 2.57 -8.95 -22.92
C GLY A 87 3.80 -8.23 -22.39
N PRO A 88 5.01 -8.81 -22.53
CA PRO A 88 6.25 -8.19 -22.02
C PRO A 88 6.59 -6.83 -22.64
N ASN A 89 6.03 -6.50 -23.79
CA ASN A 89 6.28 -5.26 -24.52
C ASN A 89 5.29 -4.15 -24.16
N SER A 90 4.30 -4.42 -23.31
CA SER A 90 3.33 -3.42 -22.85
C SER A 90 4.04 -2.22 -22.25
N THR A 91 3.68 -1.03 -22.68
CA THR A 91 4.25 0.25 -22.20
C THR A 91 3.29 1.00 -21.30
N TYR A 92 2.21 0.36 -20.88
CA TYR A 92 1.22 0.98 -19.98
C TYR A 92 1.88 1.61 -18.75
N ASN A 93 1.33 2.75 -18.38
CA ASN A 93 1.69 3.48 -17.19
C ASN A 93 0.51 4.37 -16.78
N ILE A 94 0.41 4.74 -15.53
CA ILE A 94 -0.65 5.62 -15.03
C ILE A 94 -0.08 7.01 -14.79
N VAL A 95 -0.76 8.00 -15.34
CA VAL A 95 -0.43 9.43 -15.20
C VAL A 95 -1.58 10.18 -14.56
N VAL A 96 -1.32 11.38 -14.06
CA VAL A 96 -2.31 12.23 -13.41
C VAL A 96 -2.10 13.70 -13.77
N GLY A 97 -3.20 14.40 -14.01
CA GLY A 97 -3.29 15.86 -13.98
C GLY A 97 -4.22 16.32 -12.87
N ARG A 98 -4.10 17.57 -12.44
CA ARG A 98 -5.02 18.13 -11.43
C ARG A 98 -5.57 19.48 -11.83
N SER A 99 -6.75 19.82 -11.32
CA SER A 99 -7.42 21.10 -11.56
C SER A 99 -8.18 21.58 -10.33
N ARG A 100 -8.42 22.88 -10.21
CA ARG A 100 -9.34 23.46 -9.22
C ARG A 100 -10.80 23.39 -9.67
N LYS A 101 -11.04 23.07 -10.93
CA LYS A 101 -12.38 22.91 -11.50
C LYS A 101 -12.51 21.50 -12.09
N ILE A 102 -13.65 20.87 -11.89
CA ILE A 102 -13.89 19.51 -12.41
C ILE A 102 -13.79 19.45 -13.94
N THR A 103 -14.16 20.54 -14.62
CA THR A 103 -14.08 20.66 -16.08
C THR A 103 -12.68 21.03 -16.60
N GLY A 104 -11.67 21.09 -15.73
CA GLY A 104 -10.30 21.41 -16.11
C GLY A 104 -9.98 22.92 -16.15
N PRO A 105 -8.86 23.31 -16.79
CA PRO A 105 -7.84 22.42 -17.37
C PRO A 105 -7.11 21.57 -16.31
N TYR A 106 -6.82 20.32 -16.65
CA TYR A 106 -6.00 19.44 -15.84
C TYR A 106 -4.55 19.59 -16.24
N VAL A 107 -3.70 19.94 -15.29
CA VAL A 107 -2.27 20.17 -15.51
C VAL A 107 -1.42 19.21 -14.69
N ASP A 108 -0.26 18.85 -15.21
CA ASP A 108 0.74 18.08 -14.47
C ASP A 108 1.57 18.94 -13.51
N ASN A 109 2.58 18.36 -12.89
CA ASN A 109 3.43 19.04 -11.91
C ASN A 109 4.41 20.06 -12.51
N VAL A 110 4.53 20.14 -13.83
CA VAL A 110 5.31 21.18 -14.54
C VAL A 110 4.42 22.17 -15.30
N GLY A 111 3.09 22.04 -15.17
CA GLY A 111 2.11 22.97 -15.74
C GLY A 111 1.66 22.63 -17.15
N ARG A 112 2.02 21.46 -17.71
CA ARG A 112 1.55 21.02 -19.02
C ARG A 112 0.14 20.45 -18.90
N GLU A 113 -0.75 20.87 -19.78
CA GLU A 113 -2.14 20.40 -19.81
C GLU A 113 -2.25 18.97 -20.34
N MET A 114 -3.17 18.19 -19.77
CA MET A 114 -3.50 16.83 -20.27
C MET A 114 -4.12 16.88 -21.68
N LEU A 115 -4.74 17.98 -22.07
CA LEU A 115 -5.17 18.24 -23.46
C LEU A 115 -3.99 18.45 -24.44
N GLN A 116 -2.78 18.57 -23.91
CA GLN A 116 -1.54 18.68 -24.69
C GLN A 116 -0.61 17.48 -24.45
N GLY A 117 -1.16 16.35 -23.95
CA GLY A 117 -0.40 15.17 -23.60
C GLY A 117 0.46 15.33 -22.33
N GLY A 118 0.08 16.24 -21.43
CA GLY A 118 0.67 16.33 -20.10
C GLY A 118 0.22 15.16 -19.20
N GLY A 119 0.90 15.00 -18.07
CA GLY A 119 0.57 14.00 -17.07
C GLY A 119 1.78 13.64 -16.21
N LYS A 120 1.62 13.76 -14.90
CA LYS A 120 2.64 13.31 -13.94
C LYS A 120 2.52 11.82 -13.71
N MET A 121 3.64 11.11 -13.78
CA MET A 121 3.69 9.68 -13.51
C MET A 121 3.23 9.33 -12.10
N VAL A 122 2.31 8.38 -11.99
CA VAL A 122 1.85 7.74 -10.75
C VAL A 122 2.52 6.39 -10.56
N ILE A 123 2.52 5.57 -11.61
CA ILE A 123 3.20 4.27 -11.65
C ILE A 123 3.64 3.96 -13.08
N ALA A 124 4.82 3.37 -13.22
CA ALA A 124 5.37 2.84 -14.46
C ALA A 124 5.88 1.41 -14.27
N ALA A 125 6.26 0.78 -15.37
CA ALA A 125 6.87 -0.54 -15.36
C ALA A 125 8.15 -0.57 -14.50
N ASN A 126 8.36 -1.70 -13.85
CA ASN A 126 9.59 -2.04 -13.17
C ASN A 126 9.99 -3.50 -13.52
N ASN A 127 11.09 -3.97 -12.95
CA ASN A 127 11.62 -5.32 -13.27
C ASN A 127 10.69 -6.49 -12.93
N LEU A 128 9.64 -6.26 -12.15
CA LEU A 128 8.70 -7.30 -11.69
C LEU A 128 7.31 -7.16 -12.28
N LYS A 129 6.95 -5.97 -12.76
CA LYS A 129 5.60 -5.62 -13.23
C LYS A 129 5.74 -4.76 -14.48
N THR A 130 5.32 -5.29 -15.61
CA THR A 130 5.36 -4.58 -16.89
C THR A 130 3.98 -4.06 -17.24
N GLY A 131 3.94 -2.87 -17.81
CA GLY A 131 2.71 -2.24 -18.29
C GLY A 131 1.62 -2.08 -17.22
N PRO A 132 1.92 -1.48 -16.05
CA PRO A 132 0.89 -1.20 -15.06
C PRO A 132 -0.06 -0.13 -15.58
N GLY A 133 -1.32 -0.47 -15.77
CA GLY A 133 -2.26 0.46 -16.37
C GLY A 133 -3.71 0.05 -16.20
N HIS A 134 -4.58 0.71 -16.95
CA HIS A 134 -6.01 0.67 -16.81
C HIS A 134 -6.40 0.99 -15.37
N PHE A 135 -6.28 2.25 -14.97
CA PHE A 135 -6.68 2.68 -13.62
C PHE A 135 -8.12 2.23 -13.39
N GLY A 136 -8.27 1.28 -12.48
CA GLY A 136 -9.56 0.63 -12.28
C GLY A 136 -10.44 1.42 -11.31
N ARG A 137 -9.96 1.68 -10.11
CA ARG A 137 -10.75 2.34 -9.08
C ARG A 137 -9.91 2.92 -7.97
N TYR A 138 -10.32 4.09 -7.48
CA TYR A 138 -9.95 4.62 -6.18
C TYR A 138 -10.86 4.03 -5.10
N ILE A 139 -10.27 3.57 -4.01
CA ILE A 139 -10.98 2.97 -2.88
C ILE A 139 -10.40 3.56 -1.59
N GLU A 140 -11.25 4.00 -0.70
CA GLU A 140 -10.89 4.34 0.67
C GLU A 140 -11.54 3.34 1.63
N GLU A 141 -10.74 2.73 2.49
CA GLU A 141 -11.21 1.78 3.49
C GLU A 141 -10.57 2.11 4.84
N GLU A 142 -11.38 2.55 5.79
CA GLU A 142 -10.93 2.95 7.13
C GLU A 142 -9.76 3.97 7.12
N GLY A 143 -9.79 4.91 6.17
CA GLY A 143 -8.77 5.94 5.99
C GLY A 143 -7.50 5.48 5.27
N VAL A 144 -7.50 4.26 4.72
CA VAL A 144 -6.45 3.78 3.82
C VAL A 144 -6.90 3.95 2.39
N GLU A 145 -6.20 4.80 1.66
CA GLU A 145 -6.48 5.04 0.24
C GLU A 145 -5.76 4.00 -0.61
N LYS A 146 -6.48 3.38 -1.54
CA LYS A 146 -5.97 2.33 -2.43
C LYS A 146 -6.36 2.63 -3.88
N MET A 147 -5.61 2.08 -4.79
CA MET A 147 -5.91 2.07 -6.23
C MET A 147 -5.83 0.65 -6.79
N SER A 148 -6.65 0.36 -7.79
CA SER A 148 -6.56 -0.88 -8.56
C SER A 148 -6.12 -0.60 -9.99
N PHE A 149 -5.39 -1.54 -10.57
CA PHE A 149 -4.93 -1.54 -11.96
C PHE A 149 -4.53 -2.96 -12.36
N HIS A 150 -4.21 -3.20 -13.62
CA HIS A 150 -3.56 -4.45 -14.00
C HIS A 150 -2.10 -4.22 -14.42
N TYR A 151 -1.34 -5.29 -14.47
CA TYR A 151 0.00 -5.33 -15.05
C TYR A 151 0.26 -6.70 -15.67
N GLU A 152 1.24 -6.79 -16.56
CA GLU A 152 1.63 -8.05 -17.19
C GLU A 152 2.61 -8.80 -16.29
N SER A 153 2.29 -10.05 -16.01
CA SER A 153 3.12 -10.99 -15.26
C SER A 153 3.28 -12.29 -16.04
N ASP A 154 4.04 -13.24 -15.50
CA ASP A 154 4.25 -14.56 -16.08
C ASP A 154 4.76 -14.52 -17.53
N PHE A 155 5.90 -13.89 -17.72
CA PHE A 155 6.53 -13.76 -19.04
C PHE A 155 6.88 -15.10 -19.72
N ARG A 156 6.92 -16.20 -18.96
CA ARG A 156 7.07 -17.55 -19.52
C ARG A 156 5.86 -17.98 -20.35
N GLN A 157 4.72 -17.33 -20.14
CA GLN A 157 3.47 -17.56 -20.88
C GLN A 157 3.10 -16.37 -21.79
N GLY A 158 4.08 -15.57 -22.18
CA GLY A 158 3.88 -14.43 -23.08
C GLY A 158 3.33 -13.16 -22.42
N GLY A 159 3.37 -13.10 -21.11
CA GLY A 159 2.73 -12.07 -20.31
C GLY A 159 1.25 -12.39 -20.06
N ARG A 160 0.82 -12.23 -18.83
CA ARG A 160 -0.57 -12.43 -18.42
C ARG A 160 -1.01 -11.29 -17.52
N SER A 161 -2.08 -10.61 -17.91
CA SER A 161 -2.65 -9.54 -17.12
C SER A 161 -3.16 -10.06 -15.78
N VAL A 162 -2.72 -9.42 -14.70
CA VAL A 162 -3.13 -9.71 -13.33
C VAL A 162 -3.56 -8.44 -12.62
N LEU A 163 -4.56 -8.55 -11.75
CA LEU A 163 -5.02 -7.44 -10.93
C LEU A 163 -3.99 -7.09 -9.85
N ALA A 164 -3.75 -5.82 -9.68
CA ALA A 164 -3.05 -5.26 -8.53
C ALA A 164 -3.96 -4.31 -7.75
N ILE A 165 -3.85 -4.34 -6.43
CA ILE A 165 -4.44 -3.36 -5.51
C ILE A 165 -3.30 -2.82 -4.66
N ARG A 166 -3.04 -1.51 -4.76
CA ARG A 166 -1.89 -0.86 -4.14
C ARG A 166 -2.32 0.32 -3.29
N PRO A 167 -1.59 0.64 -2.24
CA PRO A 167 -1.77 1.92 -1.57
C PRO A 167 -1.62 3.08 -2.54
N LEU A 168 -2.50 4.07 -2.42
CA LEU A 168 -2.35 5.36 -3.09
C LEU A 168 -1.82 6.35 -2.07
N LEU A 169 -0.56 6.75 -2.23
CA LEU A 169 0.13 7.67 -1.34
C LEU A 169 0.11 9.08 -1.93
N TRP A 170 0.32 10.07 -1.10
CA TRP A 170 0.32 11.48 -1.52
C TRP A 170 1.61 12.18 -1.13
N LYS A 171 2.34 12.68 -2.13
CA LYS A 171 3.57 13.43 -1.95
C LYS A 171 3.43 14.82 -2.55
N ASN A 172 3.48 15.86 -1.69
CA ASN A 172 3.28 17.26 -2.12
C ASN A 172 1.96 17.46 -2.91
N ASP A 173 0.87 16.87 -2.39
CA ASP A 173 -0.45 16.87 -3.04
C ASP A 173 -0.47 16.21 -4.43
N TRP A 174 0.41 15.26 -4.70
CA TRP A 174 0.38 14.41 -5.88
C TRP A 174 0.28 12.96 -5.53
N PRO A 175 -0.59 12.18 -6.20
CA PRO A 175 -0.69 10.75 -5.95
C PRO A 175 0.55 10.02 -6.47
N VAL A 176 0.96 9.00 -5.76
CA VAL A 176 1.98 8.03 -6.14
C VAL A 176 1.54 6.64 -5.68
N ALA A 177 1.81 5.62 -6.48
CA ALA A 177 1.52 4.26 -6.08
C ALA A 177 2.51 3.81 -4.99
N GLY A 178 1.97 3.31 -3.88
CA GLY A 178 2.75 2.61 -2.87
C GLY A 178 3.08 1.17 -3.30
N ASP A 179 3.81 0.46 -2.46
CA ASP A 179 4.11 -0.96 -2.66
C ASP A 179 3.16 -1.86 -1.87
N GLU A 180 2.94 -3.07 -2.39
CA GLU A 180 2.21 -4.09 -1.65
C GLU A 180 3.01 -4.50 -0.42
N PHE A 181 2.33 -4.54 0.73
CA PHE A 181 2.89 -5.15 1.92
C PHE A 181 2.57 -6.65 1.89
N HIS A 182 3.60 -7.47 1.87
CA HIS A 182 3.44 -8.92 1.86
C HIS A 182 3.52 -9.48 3.29
N ALA A 183 2.67 -10.47 3.57
CA ALA A 183 2.81 -11.26 4.79
C ALA A 183 4.16 -11.98 4.81
N GLY A 184 4.80 -12.03 5.95
CA GLY A 184 6.12 -12.64 6.07
C GLY A 184 6.79 -12.38 7.41
N THR A 185 8.06 -12.71 7.47
CA THR A 185 8.92 -12.47 8.63
C THR A 185 9.82 -11.28 8.37
N TYR A 186 9.83 -10.36 9.30
CA TYR A 186 10.49 -9.07 9.21
C TYR A 186 11.30 -8.77 10.47
N GLU A 187 12.31 -7.95 10.35
CA GLU A 187 12.78 -7.08 11.41
C GLU A 187 12.00 -5.78 11.36
N ILE A 188 11.72 -5.20 12.51
CA ILE A 188 11.08 -3.90 12.63
C ILE A 188 12.14 -2.93 13.13
N GLU A 189 12.78 -2.24 12.21
CA GLU A 189 13.79 -1.24 12.51
C GLU A 189 13.18 0.13 12.76
N SER A 190 13.76 0.89 13.67
CA SER A 190 13.46 2.30 13.79
C SER A 190 14.14 3.09 12.66
N GLU A 191 13.71 4.33 12.40
CA GLU A 191 14.41 5.26 11.51
C GLU A 191 15.88 5.49 11.94
N ARG A 192 16.16 5.30 13.21
CA ARG A 192 17.52 5.24 13.72
C ARG A 192 18.15 3.89 13.39
N ARG A 193 19.08 3.91 12.47
CA ARG A 193 19.72 2.69 11.92
C ARG A 193 20.36 1.82 13.00
N GLY A 194 20.22 0.50 12.85
CA GLY A 194 20.82 -0.52 13.69
C GLY A 194 20.00 -0.86 14.94
N TYR A 195 18.85 -0.22 15.16
CA TYR A 195 17.97 -0.51 16.28
C TYR A 195 16.71 -1.20 15.80
N ALA A 196 16.48 -2.41 16.27
CA ALA A 196 15.33 -3.22 15.96
C ALA A 196 14.45 -3.48 17.17
N LEU A 197 13.15 -3.66 16.92
CA LEU A 197 12.19 -4.07 17.92
C LEU A 197 12.42 -5.50 18.34
N GLU A 198 12.52 -5.75 19.66
CA GLU A 198 12.69 -7.08 20.22
C GLU A 198 11.84 -7.28 21.48
N ILE A 199 11.55 -8.53 21.84
CA ILE A 199 11.06 -8.79 23.19
C ILE A 199 12.23 -8.71 24.18
N ALA A 200 11.96 -8.10 25.34
CA ALA A 200 12.97 -7.88 26.38
C ALA A 200 13.23 -9.18 27.18
N VAL A 201 14.05 -10.05 26.61
CA VAL A 201 14.52 -11.28 27.25
C VAL A 201 16.02 -11.19 27.47
N ASP A 202 16.47 -11.56 28.66
CA ASP A 202 17.86 -11.36 29.06
C ASP A 202 18.83 -12.37 28.42
N PHE A 203 18.32 -13.51 27.96
CA PHE A 203 19.12 -14.55 27.36
C PHE A 203 18.49 -15.15 26.11
N VAL A 204 19.14 -14.92 24.97
CA VAL A 204 18.99 -15.80 23.82
C VAL A 204 20.32 -16.54 23.70
N ARG A 205 20.38 -17.76 24.22
CA ARG A 205 21.55 -18.61 24.02
C ARG A 205 21.71 -18.86 22.54
N MET A 206 22.76 -18.28 21.97
CA MET A 206 23.33 -18.77 20.72
C MET A 206 24.35 -19.82 21.10
N GLN A 207 24.06 -21.09 20.83
CA GLN A 207 25.06 -22.12 20.97
C GLN A 207 26.17 -21.83 19.96
N ARG A 208 27.31 -21.30 20.43
CA ARG A 208 28.52 -21.15 19.64
C ARG A 208 29.39 -22.36 19.92
N ASP A 209 29.21 -23.43 19.20
CA ASP A 209 30.18 -24.48 19.07
C ASP A 209 31.09 -24.27 17.85
N ILE A 210 31.24 -23.01 17.41
CA ILE A 210 32.15 -22.64 16.35
C ILE A 210 33.46 -22.18 17.03
N GLU A 211 34.49 -23.00 16.97
CA GLU A 211 35.82 -22.52 17.20
C GLU A 211 36.11 -21.33 16.29
N PRO A 212 36.75 -20.26 16.79
CA PRO A 212 37.10 -19.13 15.94
C PRO A 212 37.78 -19.59 14.67
N PHE A 213 37.42 -19.05 13.52
CA PHE A 213 37.92 -19.49 12.20
C PHE A 213 39.44 -19.44 12.04
N TRP A 214 40.14 -18.72 12.92
CA TRP A 214 41.60 -18.65 12.96
C TRP A 214 42.25 -19.82 13.74
N ILE A 215 41.46 -20.64 14.41
CA ILE A 215 41.93 -21.87 15.05
C ILE A 215 41.59 -23.00 14.07
N LYS A 216 42.61 -23.68 13.54
CA LYS A 216 42.38 -24.88 12.72
C LYS A 216 41.62 -25.89 13.55
N PRO A 217 40.42 -26.31 13.15
CA PRO A 217 39.66 -27.30 13.89
C PRO A 217 40.46 -28.61 13.94
N THR A 218 40.76 -29.08 15.13
CA THR A 218 41.44 -30.36 15.36
C THR A 218 40.48 -31.55 15.24
N LYS A 219 39.15 -31.28 15.13
CA LYS A 219 38.11 -32.28 14.98
C LYS A 219 37.14 -31.87 13.84
N PRO A 220 36.53 -32.82 13.12
CA PRO A 220 35.48 -32.47 12.17
C PRO A 220 34.42 -31.65 12.88
N LEU A 221 34.00 -30.52 12.25
CA LEU A 221 32.84 -29.76 12.72
C LEU A 221 31.66 -30.71 12.81
N LYS A 222 31.13 -30.93 14.01
CA LYS A 222 29.86 -31.60 14.18
C LYS A 222 28.81 -30.74 13.52
N ASN A 223 27.86 -31.36 12.84
CA ASN A 223 26.65 -30.64 12.38
C ASN A 223 26.05 -30.01 13.62
N ILE A 224 26.16 -28.68 13.71
CA ILE A 224 25.51 -27.89 14.76
C ILE A 224 24.08 -27.73 14.28
N GLU A 225 23.17 -28.46 14.92
CA GLU A 225 21.75 -28.18 14.72
C GLU A 225 21.46 -26.84 15.37
N PRO A 226 20.92 -25.88 14.60
CA PRO A 226 20.52 -24.61 15.19
C PRO A 226 19.47 -24.88 16.26
N GLN A 227 19.63 -24.26 17.42
CA GLN A 227 18.64 -24.30 18.49
C GLN A 227 17.27 -23.93 17.95
N THR A 228 16.27 -24.77 18.15
CA THR A 228 14.93 -24.45 17.68
C THR A 228 14.35 -23.31 18.49
N LEU A 229 13.52 -22.49 17.87
CA LEU A 229 12.89 -21.36 18.55
C LEU A 229 12.04 -21.80 19.77
N LYS A 230 11.47 -23.01 19.73
CA LYS A 230 10.74 -23.61 20.85
C LYS A 230 11.62 -23.87 22.06
N GLU A 231 12.86 -24.30 21.87
CA GLU A 231 13.82 -24.53 22.95
C GLU A 231 14.22 -23.20 23.59
N VAL A 232 14.45 -22.18 22.78
CA VAL A 232 14.74 -20.82 23.26
C VAL A 232 13.54 -20.23 23.99
N GLU A 233 12.33 -20.37 23.45
CA GLU A 233 11.12 -19.83 24.05
C GLU A 233 10.78 -20.50 25.40
N ALA A 234 11.15 -21.75 25.59
CA ALA A 234 10.93 -22.45 26.86
C ALA A 234 11.67 -21.81 28.05
N GLU A 235 12.75 -21.09 27.77
CA GLU A 235 13.52 -20.34 28.78
C GLU A 235 13.00 -18.92 29.02
N TRP A 236 12.02 -18.45 28.22
CA TRP A 236 11.47 -17.11 28.33
C TRP A 236 10.43 -16.99 29.42
N PRO A 237 10.22 -15.78 29.99
CA PRO A 237 9.18 -15.56 30.99
C PRO A 237 7.82 -16.01 30.49
N LYS A 238 7.06 -16.69 31.34
CA LYS A 238 5.68 -17.03 31.07
C LYS A 238 4.81 -15.79 31.22
N GLY A 239 3.81 -15.63 30.33
CA GLY A 239 2.94 -14.46 30.35
C GLY A 239 3.42 -13.32 29.46
N GLU A 240 3.04 -12.11 29.83
CA GLU A 240 3.38 -10.89 29.09
C GLU A 240 4.87 -10.57 29.22
N VAL A 241 5.48 -10.16 28.12
CA VAL A 241 6.88 -9.74 28.06
C VAL A 241 6.95 -8.31 27.51
N LYS A 242 7.81 -7.49 28.09
CA LYS A 242 8.10 -6.16 27.59
C LYS A 242 8.75 -6.23 26.21
N VAL A 243 8.55 -5.19 25.44
CA VAL A 243 9.20 -4.98 24.15
C VAL A 243 10.17 -3.81 24.31
N ARG A 244 11.30 -3.86 23.63
CA ARG A 244 12.32 -2.80 23.63
C ARG A 244 12.97 -2.63 22.27
N MET A 245 13.67 -1.54 22.07
CA MET A 245 14.56 -1.34 20.94
C MET A 245 15.99 -1.74 21.34
N ASN A 246 16.68 -2.46 20.49
CA ASN A 246 18.06 -2.87 20.75
C ASN A 246 18.83 -3.05 19.44
N ASP A 247 20.16 -3.18 19.54
CA ASP A 247 21.02 -3.46 18.39
C ASP A 247 20.51 -4.69 17.63
N TYR A 248 20.37 -4.54 16.32
CA TYR A 248 19.94 -5.66 15.49
C TYR A 248 21.07 -6.69 15.35
N MET A 249 20.85 -7.87 15.87
CA MET A 249 21.83 -8.96 15.91
C MET A 249 21.35 -10.22 15.18
N PHE A 250 20.31 -10.09 14.36
CA PHE A 250 19.73 -11.21 13.60
C PHE A 250 19.27 -12.38 14.49
N ARG A 251 18.78 -12.07 15.69
CA ARG A 251 18.38 -13.08 16.68
C ARG A 251 16.88 -13.42 16.62
N PRO A 252 16.48 -14.61 17.05
CA PRO A 252 15.08 -15.04 16.99
C PRO A 252 14.08 -14.10 17.66
N HIS A 253 14.42 -13.49 18.79
CA HIS A 253 13.55 -12.57 19.52
C HIS A 253 13.42 -11.17 18.88
N GLN A 254 14.08 -10.95 17.73
CA GLN A 254 14.02 -9.74 16.91
C GLN A 254 13.29 -9.97 15.58
N LYS A 255 12.80 -11.18 15.34
CA LYS A 255 12.09 -11.54 14.11
C LYS A 255 10.59 -11.57 14.34
N TRP A 256 9.88 -10.79 13.56
CA TRP A 256 8.44 -10.61 13.70
C TRP A 256 7.72 -11.17 12.48
N SER A 257 6.83 -12.12 12.71
CA SER A 257 5.90 -12.61 11.70
C SER A 257 4.72 -11.64 11.63
N ILE A 258 4.52 -11.05 10.48
CA ILE A 258 3.44 -10.09 10.19
C ILE A 258 2.46 -10.77 9.23
N MET A 259 1.26 -11.04 9.70
CA MET A 259 0.25 -11.81 8.98
C MET A 259 -1.10 -11.08 8.99
N PRO A 260 -1.90 -11.17 7.92
CA PRO A 260 -3.26 -10.63 7.93
C PRO A 260 -4.07 -11.17 9.10
N ALA A 261 -4.82 -10.30 9.77
CA ALA A 261 -5.64 -10.68 10.91
C ALA A 261 -6.98 -11.30 10.52
N GLY A 262 -7.47 -11.05 9.31
CA GLY A 262 -8.75 -11.56 8.81
C GLY A 262 -8.65 -12.92 8.11
N LYS A 263 -9.80 -13.56 7.88
CA LYS A 263 -9.90 -14.85 7.18
C LYS A 263 -9.63 -14.75 5.66
N GLY A 264 -9.62 -13.57 5.09
CA GLY A 264 -9.47 -13.29 3.67
C GLY A 264 -8.01 -13.19 3.17
N GLY A 265 -7.03 -13.57 3.98
CA GLY A 265 -5.63 -13.37 3.65
C GLY A 265 -5.26 -11.88 3.56
N TYR A 266 -4.25 -11.52 2.76
CA TYR A 266 -3.82 -10.13 2.65
C TYR A 266 -4.87 -9.19 2.01
N LEU A 267 -5.88 -9.74 1.36
CA LEU A 267 -7.05 -9.00 0.87
C LEU A 267 -8.13 -8.81 1.95
N GLY A 268 -7.95 -9.37 3.13
CA GLY A 268 -8.95 -9.46 4.21
C GLY A 268 -9.05 -8.25 5.11
N GLY A 269 -8.69 -7.07 4.65
CA GLY A 269 -8.81 -5.84 5.43
C GLY A 269 -7.45 -5.22 5.78
N PRO A 270 -7.44 -4.01 6.38
CA PRO A 270 -6.24 -3.21 6.58
C PRO A 270 -5.39 -3.65 7.77
N TYR A 271 -5.82 -4.69 8.52
CA TYR A 271 -5.19 -5.06 9.79
C TYR A 271 -4.39 -6.34 9.72
N TYR A 272 -3.27 -6.32 10.43
CA TYR A 272 -2.32 -7.41 10.60
C TYR A 272 -2.19 -7.78 12.08
N LYS A 273 -1.83 -9.01 12.34
CA LYS A 273 -1.29 -9.47 13.62
C LYS A 273 0.22 -9.58 13.51
N ILE A 274 0.92 -9.12 14.52
CA ILE A 274 2.38 -9.09 14.60
C ILE A 274 2.81 -9.96 15.76
N CYS A 275 3.59 -11.01 15.52
CA CYS A 275 4.08 -11.87 16.59
C CYS A 275 5.53 -12.25 16.38
N ILE A 276 6.22 -12.61 17.45
CA ILE A 276 7.57 -13.20 17.33
C ILE A 276 7.47 -14.48 16.51
N GLU A 277 8.30 -14.59 15.48
CA GLU A 277 8.27 -15.72 14.56
C GLU A 277 8.40 -17.06 15.29
N GLY A 278 7.53 -18.00 14.91
CA GLY A 278 7.50 -19.36 15.48
C GLY A 278 6.92 -19.46 16.89
N THR A 279 6.39 -18.36 17.45
CA THR A 279 5.77 -18.32 18.79
C THR A 279 4.30 -17.90 18.73
N THR A 280 3.66 -17.85 19.91
CA THR A 280 2.32 -17.28 20.09
C THR A 280 2.35 -15.91 20.76
N ARG A 281 3.49 -15.20 20.73
CA ARG A 281 3.68 -13.93 21.42
C ARG A 281 3.37 -12.75 20.49
N TYR A 282 2.24 -12.11 20.72
CA TYR A 282 1.67 -11.09 19.87
C TYR A 282 1.91 -9.67 20.39
N LEU A 283 2.39 -8.80 19.54
CA LEU A 283 2.54 -7.37 19.82
C LEU A 283 1.18 -6.77 20.17
N THR A 284 1.10 -6.11 21.32
CA THR A 284 -0.14 -5.59 21.89
C THR A 284 0.09 -4.19 22.45
N ALA A 285 -0.77 -3.25 22.09
CA ALA A 285 -0.78 -1.89 22.66
C ALA A 285 -1.39 -1.91 24.07
N THR A 286 -0.88 -1.05 24.95
CA THR A 286 -1.36 -0.94 26.35
C THR A 286 -1.98 0.42 26.65
N ALA A 287 -2.74 0.51 27.72
CA ALA A 287 -3.34 1.76 28.21
C ALA A 287 -2.28 2.79 28.68
N GLN A 288 -1.06 2.39 28.89
CA GLN A 288 0.06 3.27 29.24
C GLN A 288 0.77 3.84 28.00
N HIS A 289 0.23 3.61 26.80
CA HIS A 289 0.84 3.98 25.52
C HIS A 289 2.17 3.25 25.29
N ASP A 290 2.28 2.05 25.84
CA ASP A 290 3.40 1.14 25.70
C ASP A 290 3.03 -0.03 24.79
N VAL A 291 4.01 -0.85 24.40
CA VAL A 291 3.81 -2.10 23.69
C VAL A 291 4.41 -3.27 24.45
N ILE A 292 3.69 -4.36 24.47
CA ILE A 292 4.10 -5.62 25.09
C ILE A 292 3.88 -6.79 24.13
N ALA A 293 4.50 -7.93 24.41
CA ALA A 293 4.20 -9.19 23.74
C ALA A 293 3.33 -10.07 24.65
N LYS A 294 2.06 -10.27 24.28
CA LYS A 294 1.13 -11.18 24.97
C LYS A 294 1.25 -12.60 24.42
N PRO A 295 1.10 -13.64 25.27
CA PRO A 295 1.28 -15.05 24.85
C PRO A 295 0.17 -15.57 23.94
N GLU A 296 -0.95 -14.87 23.80
CA GLU A 296 -2.08 -15.32 23.00
C GLU A 296 -2.66 -14.21 22.13
N PHE A 297 -3.15 -14.58 20.94
CA PHE A 297 -3.93 -13.70 20.09
C PHE A 297 -5.41 -13.83 20.44
N THR A 298 -5.96 -12.79 21.05
CA THR A 298 -7.38 -12.73 21.43
C THR A 298 -8.24 -12.07 20.35
N GLY A 299 -7.60 -11.35 19.42
CA GLY A 299 -8.30 -10.58 18.39
C GLY A 299 -8.82 -9.23 18.90
N GLU A 300 -8.43 -8.81 20.10
CA GLU A 300 -8.74 -7.46 20.61
C GLU A 300 -8.11 -6.39 19.72
N ASP A 301 -8.74 -5.22 19.61
CA ASP A 301 -8.31 -4.15 18.73
C ASP A 301 -6.87 -3.65 19.02
N ALA A 302 -6.40 -3.82 20.26
CA ALA A 302 -5.02 -3.52 20.65
C ALA A 302 -3.97 -4.49 20.07
N GLN A 303 -4.39 -5.64 19.51
CA GLN A 303 -3.53 -6.63 18.83
C GLN A 303 -3.64 -6.57 17.30
N LEU A 304 -4.48 -5.68 16.78
CA LEU A 304 -4.68 -5.47 15.36
C LEU A 304 -3.87 -4.25 14.92
N TRP A 305 -3.01 -4.44 13.93
CA TRP A 305 -2.05 -3.41 13.50
C TRP A 305 -2.28 -3.03 12.05
N ARG A 306 -2.31 -1.75 11.76
CA ARG A 306 -2.28 -1.20 10.43
C ARG A 306 -0.85 -0.81 10.07
N ILE A 307 -0.41 -1.18 8.88
CA ILE A 307 0.93 -0.90 8.37
C ILE A 307 0.77 -0.04 7.13
N GLU A 308 1.12 1.23 7.26
CA GLU A 308 1.01 2.22 6.20
C GLU A 308 2.38 2.58 5.66
N GLN A 309 2.58 2.40 4.36
CA GLN A 309 3.76 2.89 3.69
C GLN A 309 3.73 4.43 3.63
N LEU A 310 4.89 5.05 3.83
CA LEU A 310 5.10 6.48 3.63
C LEU A 310 5.86 6.74 2.33
N THR A 311 5.87 7.98 1.87
CA THR A 311 6.45 8.34 0.56
C THR A 311 7.97 8.39 0.53
N ASP A 312 8.63 8.19 1.64
CA ASP A 312 10.08 8.04 1.79
C ASP A 312 10.54 6.58 1.86
N GLY A 313 9.59 5.64 1.78
CA GLY A 313 9.84 4.20 1.85
C GLY A 313 9.79 3.62 3.27
N THR A 314 9.59 4.43 4.29
CA THR A 314 9.34 3.97 5.66
C THR A 314 7.88 3.55 5.86
N TYR A 315 7.58 3.01 7.03
CA TYR A 315 6.24 2.54 7.37
C TYR A 315 5.79 3.12 8.70
N ARG A 316 4.51 3.42 8.79
CA ARG A 316 3.83 3.74 10.03
C ARG A 316 3.08 2.50 10.50
N ILE A 317 3.41 2.02 11.70
CA ILE A 317 2.77 0.86 12.33
C ILE A 317 1.85 1.39 13.42
N MET A 318 0.54 1.19 13.28
CA MET A 318 -0.48 1.79 14.13
C MET A 318 -1.39 0.70 14.69
N PRO A 319 -1.64 0.64 16.00
CA PRO A 319 -2.67 -0.23 16.53
C PRO A 319 -4.05 0.26 16.09
N LYS A 320 -4.99 -0.64 15.91
CA LYS A 320 -6.38 -0.31 15.59
C LYS A 320 -7.02 0.52 16.69
N ALA A 321 -6.73 0.16 17.94
CA ALA A 321 -7.08 0.96 19.10
C ALA A 321 -6.01 0.85 20.20
N VAL A 322 -5.86 1.91 20.96
CA VAL A 322 -5.07 1.94 22.20
C VAL A 322 -6.05 1.99 23.37
N PRO A 323 -5.98 1.05 24.32
CA PRO A 323 -6.90 1.06 25.45
C PRO A 323 -6.85 2.38 26.23
N GLY A 324 -8.01 2.96 26.50
CA GLY A 324 -8.12 4.18 27.31
C GLY A 324 -8.00 5.51 26.54
N THR A 325 -7.81 5.49 25.22
CA THR A 325 -7.82 6.69 24.38
C THR A 325 -8.50 6.46 23.03
N GLU A 326 -9.05 7.51 22.45
CA GLU A 326 -9.55 7.51 21.06
C GLU A 326 -8.50 8.08 20.07
N GLU A 327 -7.34 8.50 20.56
CA GLU A 327 -6.28 9.03 19.73
C GLU A 327 -5.66 7.95 18.85
N LYS A 328 -5.36 8.30 17.61
CA LYS A 328 -4.64 7.43 16.68
C LYS A 328 -3.14 7.59 16.92
N LEU A 329 -2.55 6.58 17.53
CA LEU A 329 -1.13 6.55 17.84
C LEU A 329 -0.38 5.63 16.87
N ALA A 330 0.92 5.82 16.76
CA ALA A 330 1.81 4.98 15.96
C ALA A 330 3.02 4.52 16.80
N LEU A 331 3.53 3.35 16.48
CA LEU A 331 4.75 2.84 17.08
C LEU A 331 5.91 3.80 16.85
N VAL A 332 6.60 4.16 17.91
CA VAL A 332 7.73 5.10 17.89
C VAL A 332 8.88 4.56 18.73
N SER A 333 10.11 4.90 18.36
CA SER A 333 11.28 4.69 19.20
C SER A 333 11.56 5.94 20.01
N LEU A 334 11.45 5.84 21.30
CA LEU A 334 11.85 6.90 22.23
C LEU A 334 13.38 6.96 22.33
N GLY A 335 13.93 8.10 22.76
CA GLY A 335 15.38 8.34 22.72
C GLY A 335 16.25 7.43 23.62
N ASP A 336 15.63 6.69 24.51
CA ASP A 336 16.24 5.75 25.46
C ASP A 336 16.14 4.27 25.04
N CYS A 337 15.90 4.01 23.76
CA CYS A 337 15.66 2.67 23.21
C CYS A 337 14.37 2.00 23.71
N THR A 338 13.43 2.78 24.25
CA THR A 338 12.10 2.32 24.61
C THR A 338 11.13 2.52 23.44
N PRO A 339 10.37 1.51 23.02
CA PRO A 339 9.27 1.72 22.11
C PRO A 339 8.07 2.31 22.85
N GLY A 340 7.26 3.05 22.15
CA GLY A 340 6.01 3.63 22.67
C GLY A 340 5.02 3.90 21.54
N LEU A 341 3.91 4.47 21.90
CA LEU A 341 2.83 4.85 20.99
C LEU A 341 2.54 6.34 21.08
#